data_4a5ae6c9b0ccf5123c6974a37d712485
#
_entry.id   4a5ae6c9b0ccf5123c6974a37d712485
#
_cell.length_a   1.000
_cell.length_b   1.000
_cell.length_c   1.000
_cell.angle_alpha   90.00
_cell.angle_beta   90.00
_cell.angle_gamma   90.00
#
_symmetry.space_group_name_H-M   'P 1'
#
loop_
_entity.id
_entity.type
_entity.pdbx_description
1 polymer ?
#
loop_
_entity_poly.entity_id
_entity_poly.type
_entity_poly.pdbx_seq_one_letter_code
_entity_poly.pdbx_strand_id
1 'polypeptide(L)'
;MQELCHGEGAPIIEMLELKDVTVEFPSADGKRLRALEGMDLSVAQGELVALVGPSGCGKTTALNVLAGQLPASQGRVHLAGEPVEGLPPSVGYVSQRDTLLPWRTVLDNVALAMELRGVGKQARRDRAQLLMEQMGLGGFEGSYPRELSGGMRKRAAIARVLAVSPAVLMMDEPFAPLDALTRQKLQDDILRLWEETGCTILYVTHDLTEAITLADRVVLMSARPGRVVREYPIDLPRPRRVMDVKFSPHFVELEETVWRDLERELRRGEEGL
;
A
#
# COMPACT_ATOMS: atom_id res chain seq x y z
N MET A 1 8.25 23.64 -18.59
CA MET A 1 7.17 23.52 -19.56
C MET A 1 7.56 22.36 -20.47
N GLN A 2 7.26 21.15 -20.04
CA GLN A 2 7.31 19.94 -20.85
C GLN A 2 5.99 19.22 -20.58
N GLU A 3 5.11 19.31 -21.54
CA GLU A 3 3.87 18.54 -21.63
C GLU A 3 4.25 17.07 -21.69
N LEU A 4 3.90 16.30 -20.65
CA LEU A 4 3.85 14.85 -20.72
C LEU A 4 2.66 14.49 -21.61
N CYS A 5 2.91 14.44 -22.92
CA CYS A 5 2.02 13.80 -23.86
C CYS A 5 1.86 12.34 -23.45
N HIS A 6 0.67 11.96 -23.02
CA HIS A 6 0.23 10.57 -23.01
C HIS A 6 0.12 10.14 -24.48
N GLY A 7 1.23 9.62 -25.02
CA GLY A 7 1.29 9.02 -26.34
C GLY A 7 0.44 7.76 -26.35
N GLU A 8 -0.52 7.70 -27.26
CA GLU A 8 -1.25 6.47 -27.61
C GLU A 8 -0.25 5.37 -28.03
N GLY A 9 -0.25 4.24 -27.33
CA GLY A 9 0.30 2.98 -27.87
C GLY A 9 1.51 2.35 -27.20
N ALA A 10 2.03 2.80 -26.04
CA ALA A 10 2.97 1.98 -25.30
C ALA A 10 2.20 0.86 -24.58
N PRO A 11 2.67 -0.42 -24.64
CA PRO A 11 2.00 -1.52 -23.90
C PRO A 11 2.01 -1.17 -22.41
N ILE A 12 0.82 -1.21 -21.78
CA ILE A 12 0.71 -1.08 -20.32
C ILE A 12 1.43 -2.29 -19.73
N ILE A 13 2.54 -2.05 -19.06
CA ILE A 13 3.28 -3.11 -18.35
C ILE A 13 2.58 -3.31 -17.00
N GLU A 14 1.92 -4.45 -16.84
CA GLU A 14 1.34 -4.84 -15.57
C GLU A 14 2.45 -5.24 -14.59
N MET A 15 2.57 -4.48 -13.51
CA MET A 15 3.57 -4.72 -12.47
C MET A 15 3.11 -5.77 -11.47
N LEU A 16 1.82 -5.77 -11.12
CA LEU A 16 1.20 -6.76 -10.23
C LEU A 16 -0.03 -7.35 -10.91
N GLU A 17 -0.21 -8.66 -10.78
CA GLU A 17 -1.36 -9.34 -11.35
C GLU A 17 -1.83 -10.50 -10.47
N LEU A 18 -3.14 -10.53 -10.18
CA LEU A 18 -3.88 -11.69 -9.69
C LEU A 18 -4.80 -12.16 -10.82
N LYS A 19 -4.75 -13.44 -11.17
CA LYS A 19 -5.64 -14.08 -12.15
C LYS A 19 -6.38 -15.24 -11.51
N ASP A 20 -7.70 -15.09 -11.37
CA ASP A 20 -8.63 -16.09 -10.80
C ASP A 20 -8.13 -16.62 -9.45
N VAL A 21 -7.64 -15.72 -8.57
CA VAL A 21 -7.01 -16.10 -7.31
C VAL A 21 -8.05 -16.43 -6.25
N THR A 22 -7.96 -17.64 -5.70
CA THR A 22 -8.75 -18.11 -4.55
C THR A 22 -7.81 -18.43 -3.40
N VAL A 23 -8.20 -18.02 -2.17
CA VAL A 23 -7.48 -18.31 -0.93
C VAL A 23 -8.41 -18.91 0.10
N GLU A 24 -8.05 -20.09 0.58
CA GLU A 24 -8.81 -20.81 1.60
C GLU A 24 -7.94 -21.08 2.83
N PHE A 25 -8.50 -20.87 4.01
CA PHE A 25 -7.88 -21.19 5.29
C PHE A 25 -8.61 -22.37 5.95
N PRO A 26 -7.90 -23.28 6.66
CA PRO A 26 -8.54 -24.28 7.48
C PRO A 26 -9.29 -23.59 8.64
N SER A 27 -10.56 -23.96 8.84
CA SER A 27 -11.35 -23.50 9.99
C SER A 27 -11.34 -24.55 11.10
N ALA A 28 -11.57 -24.13 12.34
CA ALA A 28 -11.56 -25.00 13.51
C ALA A 28 -12.63 -26.10 13.48
N ASP A 29 -13.70 -25.92 12.72
CA ASP A 29 -14.79 -26.88 12.52
C ASP A 29 -14.54 -27.87 11.36
N GLY A 30 -13.32 -27.91 10.80
CA GLY A 30 -12.93 -28.75 9.68
C GLY A 30 -13.40 -28.26 8.30
N LYS A 31 -14.13 -27.15 8.25
CA LYS A 31 -14.48 -26.49 6.99
C LYS A 31 -13.31 -25.64 6.49
N ARG A 32 -13.40 -25.22 5.24
CA ARG A 32 -12.49 -24.23 4.65
C ARG A 32 -13.16 -22.87 4.64
N LEU A 33 -12.50 -21.89 5.24
CA LEU A 33 -12.91 -20.48 5.17
C LEU A 33 -12.32 -19.86 3.92
N ARG A 34 -13.15 -19.50 2.97
CA ARG A 34 -12.74 -18.82 1.75
C ARG A 34 -12.58 -17.33 2.03
N ALA A 35 -11.35 -16.83 1.97
CA ALA A 35 -11.05 -15.43 2.17
C ALA A 35 -11.10 -14.62 0.87
N LEU A 36 -10.58 -15.19 -0.22
CA LEU A 36 -10.67 -14.64 -1.59
C LEU A 36 -11.27 -15.71 -2.51
N GLU A 37 -12.03 -15.30 -3.51
CA GLU A 37 -12.65 -16.21 -4.49
C GLU A 37 -12.66 -15.61 -5.89
N GLY A 38 -11.89 -16.24 -6.80
CA GLY A 38 -11.82 -15.82 -8.20
C GLY A 38 -11.45 -14.35 -8.35
N MET A 39 -10.43 -13.89 -7.59
CA MET A 39 -10.04 -12.48 -7.59
C MET A 39 -9.14 -12.18 -8.78
N ASP A 40 -9.58 -11.26 -9.63
CA ASP A 40 -8.77 -10.64 -10.68
C ASP A 40 -8.40 -9.21 -10.26
N LEU A 41 -7.12 -8.87 -10.33
CA LEU A 41 -6.60 -7.53 -10.04
C LEU A 41 -5.31 -7.33 -10.82
N SER A 42 -5.17 -6.21 -11.51
CA SER A 42 -3.90 -5.78 -12.08
C SER A 42 -3.51 -4.39 -11.58
N VAL A 43 -2.22 -4.11 -11.52
CA VAL A 43 -1.67 -2.79 -11.19
C VAL A 43 -0.57 -2.48 -12.19
N ALA A 44 -0.72 -1.38 -12.92
CA ALA A 44 0.26 -0.96 -13.91
C ALA A 44 1.56 -0.44 -13.26
N GLN A 45 2.65 -0.48 -14.01
CA GLN A 45 3.92 0.08 -13.56
C GLN A 45 3.77 1.59 -13.27
N GLY A 46 4.21 2.02 -12.09
CA GLY A 46 4.12 3.40 -11.64
C GLY A 46 2.73 3.84 -11.17
N GLU A 47 1.72 2.97 -11.25
CA GLU A 47 0.37 3.28 -10.78
C GLU A 47 0.28 3.23 -9.25
N LEU A 48 -0.51 4.14 -8.66
CA LEU A 48 -0.89 4.11 -7.26
C LEU A 48 -2.34 3.65 -7.12
N VAL A 49 -2.54 2.42 -6.64
CA VAL A 49 -3.86 1.79 -6.48
C VAL A 49 -4.23 1.66 -5.01
N ALA A 50 -5.46 2.04 -4.67
CA ALA A 50 -6.05 1.81 -3.36
C ALA A 50 -7.04 0.65 -3.40
N LEU A 51 -6.90 -0.30 -2.48
CA LEU A 51 -7.84 -1.40 -2.29
C LEU A 51 -8.72 -1.11 -1.08
N VAL A 52 -10.03 -0.96 -1.30
CA VAL A 52 -11.01 -0.64 -0.27
C VAL A 52 -12.08 -1.72 -0.16
N GLY A 53 -12.79 -1.78 0.96
CA GLY A 53 -13.88 -2.74 1.16
C GLY A 53 -14.16 -2.98 2.64
N PRO A 54 -15.21 -3.77 2.97
CA PRO A 54 -15.61 -4.09 4.33
C PRO A 54 -14.48 -4.67 5.18
N SER A 55 -14.56 -4.51 6.51
CA SER A 55 -13.61 -5.16 7.42
C SER A 55 -13.70 -6.69 7.28
N GLY A 56 -12.53 -7.35 7.22
CA GLY A 56 -12.46 -8.81 7.08
C GLY A 56 -12.81 -9.36 5.69
N CYS A 57 -12.97 -8.51 4.66
CA CYS A 57 -13.28 -8.97 3.29
C CYS A 57 -12.08 -9.62 2.55
N GLY A 58 -10.86 -9.56 3.10
CA GLY A 58 -9.69 -10.20 2.48
C GLY A 58 -8.66 -9.25 1.89
N LYS A 59 -8.72 -7.93 2.11
CA LYS A 59 -7.74 -6.94 1.59
C LYS A 59 -6.29 -7.29 1.96
N THR A 60 -6.02 -7.50 3.24
CA THR A 60 -4.70 -7.94 3.74
C THR A 60 -4.30 -9.29 3.15
N THR A 61 -5.26 -10.21 2.92
CA THR A 61 -5.00 -11.51 2.27
C THR A 61 -4.54 -11.30 0.83
N ALA A 62 -5.21 -10.46 0.06
CA ALA A 62 -4.82 -10.13 -1.31
C ALA A 62 -3.41 -9.51 -1.35
N LEU A 63 -3.13 -8.58 -0.44
CA LEU A 63 -1.81 -7.95 -0.32
C LEU A 63 -0.72 -8.97 0.02
N ASN A 64 -0.98 -9.89 0.96
CA ASN A 64 -0.04 -10.94 1.36
C ASN A 64 0.24 -11.95 0.24
N VAL A 65 -0.77 -12.27 -0.57
CA VAL A 65 -0.60 -13.15 -1.74
C VAL A 65 0.27 -12.47 -2.79
N LEU A 66 0.01 -11.21 -3.13
CA LEU A 66 0.82 -10.42 -4.05
C LEU A 66 2.27 -10.23 -3.56
N ALA A 67 2.46 -10.09 -2.24
CA ALA A 67 3.78 -9.99 -1.62
C ALA A 67 4.52 -11.33 -1.53
N GLY A 68 3.90 -12.44 -1.92
CA GLY A 68 4.48 -13.78 -1.80
C GLY A 68 4.60 -14.30 -0.36
N GLN A 69 3.93 -13.65 0.60
CA GLN A 69 3.89 -14.08 2.01
C GLN A 69 2.89 -15.22 2.24
N LEU A 70 1.90 -15.34 1.36
CA LEU A 70 0.86 -16.34 1.42
C LEU A 70 0.67 -16.96 0.03
N PRO A 71 0.70 -18.29 -0.12
CA PRO A 71 0.40 -18.92 -1.40
C PRO A 71 -1.10 -18.83 -1.72
N ALA A 72 -1.44 -18.65 -3.00
CA ALA A 72 -2.80 -18.82 -3.48
C ALA A 72 -3.19 -20.31 -3.43
N SER A 73 -4.46 -20.59 -3.09
CA SER A 73 -5.01 -21.96 -3.15
C SER A 73 -5.31 -22.37 -4.59
N GLN A 74 -5.72 -21.40 -5.43
CA GLN A 74 -5.98 -21.54 -6.86
C GLN A 74 -5.67 -20.21 -7.56
N GLY A 75 -5.50 -20.24 -8.88
CA GLY A 75 -5.20 -19.08 -9.70
C GLY A 75 -3.70 -18.83 -9.84
N ARG A 76 -3.34 -17.66 -10.34
CA ARG A 76 -1.94 -17.28 -10.63
C ARG A 76 -1.65 -15.88 -10.13
N VAL A 77 -0.41 -15.68 -9.68
CA VAL A 77 0.09 -14.39 -9.16
C VAL A 77 1.36 -14.06 -9.93
N HIS A 78 1.42 -12.87 -10.51
CA HIS A 78 2.59 -12.41 -11.25
C HIS A 78 3.07 -11.05 -10.72
N LEU A 79 4.39 -10.86 -10.78
CA LEU A 79 5.10 -9.62 -10.54
C LEU A 79 5.98 -9.33 -11.76
N ALA A 80 5.74 -8.20 -12.43
CA ALA A 80 6.42 -7.84 -13.68
C ALA A 80 6.41 -8.96 -14.74
N GLY A 81 5.28 -9.68 -14.86
CA GLY A 81 5.09 -10.80 -15.78
C GLY A 81 5.63 -12.15 -15.29
N GLU A 82 6.42 -12.19 -14.23
CA GLU A 82 7.00 -13.41 -13.68
C GLU A 82 6.13 -13.99 -12.55
N PRO A 83 5.98 -15.32 -12.44
CA PRO A 83 5.27 -15.94 -11.33
C PRO A 83 5.88 -15.56 -9.97
N VAL A 84 5.03 -15.26 -8.98
CA VAL A 84 5.48 -14.97 -7.61
C VAL A 84 5.74 -16.28 -6.86
N GLU A 85 7.00 -16.57 -6.59
CA GLU A 85 7.46 -17.70 -5.78
C GLU A 85 8.20 -17.19 -4.54
N GLY A 86 7.53 -17.19 -3.38
CA GLY A 86 8.07 -16.66 -2.13
C GLY A 86 8.13 -15.13 -2.10
N LEU A 87 9.04 -14.55 -1.32
CA LEU A 87 9.15 -13.11 -1.09
C LEU A 87 10.02 -12.41 -2.16
N PRO A 88 9.45 -11.69 -3.14
CA PRO A 88 10.24 -11.03 -4.16
C PRO A 88 11.08 -9.88 -3.57
N PRO A 89 12.39 -9.80 -3.84
CA PRO A 89 13.26 -8.77 -3.28
C PRO A 89 12.95 -7.35 -3.77
N SER A 90 12.19 -7.22 -4.86
CA SER A 90 11.73 -5.96 -5.44
C SER A 90 10.48 -5.39 -4.77
N VAL A 91 9.85 -6.15 -3.87
CA VAL A 91 8.66 -5.73 -3.12
C VAL A 91 9.05 -5.20 -1.75
N GLY A 92 8.61 -3.99 -1.45
CA GLY A 92 8.62 -3.41 -0.13
C GLY A 92 7.26 -3.56 0.54
N TYR A 93 7.23 -4.06 1.78
CA TYR A 93 5.98 -4.25 2.51
C TYR A 93 5.96 -3.41 3.80
N VAL A 94 4.97 -2.54 3.92
CA VAL A 94 4.70 -1.75 5.12
C VAL A 94 3.45 -2.30 5.79
N SER A 95 3.63 -3.01 6.90
CA SER A 95 2.52 -3.59 7.67
C SER A 95 1.78 -2.50 8.49
N GLN A 96 0.57 -2.82 8.94
CA GLN A 96 -0.20 -1.96 9.83
C GLN A 96 0.58 -1.58 11.10
N ARG A 97 1.31 -2.53 11.70
CA ARG A 97 2.22 -2.29 12.83
C ARG A 97 3.56 -1.77 12.34
N ASP A 98 4.24 -0.96 13.12
CA ASP A 98 5.53 -0.34 12.76
C ASP A 98 6.73 -1.31 12.72
N THR A 99 6.66 -2.46 13.35
CA THR A 99 7.64 -3.57 13.33
C THR A 99 9.12 -3.16 13.48
N LEU A 100 9.41 -2.00 14.08
CA LEU A 100 10.78 -1.58 14.35
C LEU A 100 11.41 -2.48 15.41
N LEU A 101 12.72 -2.75 15.27
CA LEU A 101 13.46 -3.53 16.25
C LEU A 101 13.74 -2.66 17.49
N PRO A 102 13.19 -2.97 18.67
CA PRO A 102 13.22 -2.08 19.83
C PRO A 102 14.62 -1.91 20.43
N TRP A 103 15.55 -2.80 20.13
CA TRP A 103 16.95 -2.76 20.58
C TRP A 103 17.91 -2.09 19.61
N ARG A 104 17.44 -1.60 18.47
CA ARG A 104 18.22 -0.82 17.49
C ARG A 104 17.81 0.65 17.52
N THR A 105 18.75 1.52 17.23
CA THR A 105 18.45 2.95 17.00
C THR A 105 17.56 3.12 15.76
N VAL A 106 16.97 4.29 15.57
CA VAL A 106 16.16 4.62 14.39
C VAL A 106 17.00 4.50 13.12
N LEU A 107 18.23 5.06 13.13
CA LEU A 107 19.15 4.95 12.00
C LEU A 107 19.45 3.48 11.65
N ASP A 108 19.74 2.66 12.66
CA ASP A 108 20.06 1.25 12.44
C ASP A 108 18.82 0.43 12.01
N ASN A 109 17.62 0.86 12.42
CA ASN A 109 16.37 0.29 11.90
C ASN A 109 16.16 0.61 10.41
N VAL A 110 16.37 1.87 10.01
CA VAL A 110 16.25 2.29 8.60
C VAL A 110 17.32 1.61 7.75
N ALA A 111 18.54 1.49 8.24
CA ALA A 111 19.64 0.82 7.54
C ALA A 111 19.51 -0.70 7.44
N LEU A 112 18.60 -1.34 8.21
CA LEU A 112 18.53 -2.79 8.37
C LEU A 112 18.37 -3.55 7.05
N ALA A 113 17.45 -3.13 6.19
CA ALA A 113 17.19 -3.83 4.93
C ALA A 113 18.41 -3.81 4.00
N MET A 114 19.19 -2.72 4.00
CA MET A 114 20.43 -2.61 3.25
C MET A 114 21.55 -3.45 3.88
N GLU A 115 21.58 -3.54 5.22
CA GLU A 115 22.51 -4.40 5.95
C GLU A 115 22.33 -5.87 5.55
N LEU A 116 21.09 -6.35 5.52
CA LEU A 116 20.75 -7.72 5.11
C LEU A 116 21.11 -8.02 3.65
N ARG A 117 21.16 -6.99 2.80
CA ARG A 117 21.61 -7.07 1.40
C ARG A 117 23.12 -6.91 1.24
N GLY A 118 23.89 -6.83 2.32
CA GLY A 118 25.36 -6.74 2.28
C GLY A 118 25.89 -5.36 1.89
N VAL A 119 25.08 -4.30 1.90
CA VAL A 119 25.55 -2.93 1.59
C VAL A 119 26.54 -2.46 2.67
N GLY A 120 27.68 -1.89 2.25
CA GLY A 120 28.74 -1.41 3.12
C GLY A 120 28.24 -0.40 4.17
N LYS A 121 28.84 -0.43 5.36
CA LYS A 121 28.37 0.31 6.55
C LYS A 121 28.20 1.81 6.29
N GLN A 122 29.17 2.46 5.63
CA GLN A 122 29.08 3.89 5.36
C GLN A 122 27.94 4.22 4.40
N ALA A 123 27.87 3.54 3.26
CA ALA A 123 26.85 3.77 2.24
C ALA A 123 25.41 3.58 2.79
N ARG A 124 25.17 2.52 3.61
CA ARG A 124 23.85 2.30 4.19
C ARG A 124 23.47 3.35 5.24
N ARG A 125 24.46 3.89 6.00
CA ARG A 125 24.21 4.96 6.97
C ARG A 125 23.89 6.29 6.28
N ASP A 126 24.66 6.64 5.25
CA ASP A 126 24.42 7.86 4.46
C ASP A 126 23.04 7.83 3.81
N ARG A 127 22.67 6.70 3.21
CA ARG A 127 21.33 6.52 2.61
C ARG A 127 20.22 6.55 3.66
N ALA A 128 20.41 5.91 4.81
CA ALA A 128 19.44 5.90 5.89
C ALA A 128 19.26 7.32 6.47
N GLN A 129 20.32 8.08 6.64
CA GLN A 129 20.25 9.46 7.13
C GLN A 129 19.49 10.35 6.17
N LEU A 130 19.77 10.28 4.86
CA LEU A 130 19.03 11.01 3.83
C LEU A 130 17.53 10.72 3.89
N LEU A 131 17.14 9.43 3.98
CA LEU A 131 15.74 9.04 4.09
C LEU A 131 15.08 9.53 5.38
N MET A 132 15.82 9.52 6.50
CA MET A 132 15.34 10.08 7.77
C MET A 132 15.06 11.58 7.65
N GLU A 133 15.94 12.33 7.00
CA GLU A 133 15.76 13.77 6.74
C GLU A 133 14.51 14.00 5.87
N GLN A 134 14.36 13.26 4.76
CA GLN A 134 13.18 13.33 3.87
C GLN A 134 11.88 13.02 4.62
N MET A 135 11.91 12.08 5.57
CA MET A 135 10.76 11.71 6.40
C MET A 135 10.59 12.59 7.65
N GLY A 136 11.36 13.66 7.79
CA GLY A 136 11.28 14.57 8.93
C GLY A 136 11.68 13.94 10.27
N LEU A 137 12.64 13.01 10.24
CA LEU A 137 13.22 12.31 11.39
C LEU A 137 14.64 12.77 11.70
N GLY A 138 15.12 13.86 11.07
CA GLY A 138 16.42 14.45 11.36
C GLY A 138 16.55 14.82 12.84
N GLY A 139 17.70 14.48 13.46
CA GLY A 139 17.97 14.65 14.88
C GLY A 139 17.54 13.47 15.77
N PHE A 140 16.89 12.44 15.22
CA PHE A 140 16.45 11.24 15.96
C PHE A 140 17.24 9.98 15.58
N GLU A 141 18.40 10.13 14.93
CA GLU A 141 19.21 9.01 14.41
C GLU A 141 19.67 8.06 15.53
N GLY A 142 20.02 8.62 16.69
CA GLY A 142 20.46 7.88 17.87
C GLY A 142 19.33 7.41 18.79
N SER A 143 18.07 7.86 18.56
CA SER A 143 16.93 7.49 19.39
C SER A 143 16.51 6.05 19.18
N TYR A 144 15.87 5.46 20.19
CA TYR A 144 15.25 4.14 20.10
C TYR A 144 13.74 4.26 19.79
N PRO A 145 13.08 3.22 19.24
CA PRO A 145 11.67 3.25 18.89
C PRO A 145 10.73 3.69 20.02
N ARG A 146 11.04 3.34 21.27
CA ARG A 146 10.29 3.74 22.47
C ARG A 146 10.28 5.24 22.74
N GLU A 147 11.26 5.97 22.20
CA GLU A 147 11.43 7.42 22.40
C GLU A 147 10.71 8.23 21.32
N LEU A 148 10.12 7.56 20.31
CA LEU A 148 9.40 8.16 19.21
C LEU A 148 7.89 8.20 19.45
N SER A 149 7.22 9.21 18.87
CA SER A 149 5.76 9.18 18.72
C SER A 149 5.31 8.06 17.76
N GLY A 150 4.03 7.68 17.77
CA GLY A 150 3.47 6.69 16.84
C GLY A 150 3.71 7.06 15.36
N GLY A 151 3.50 8.33 15.03
CA GLY A 151 3.75 8.84 13.68
C GLY A 151 5.23 8.79 13.27
N MET A 152 6.14 9.11 14.19
CA MET A 152 7.58 9.00 13.94
C MET A 152 8.02 7.55 13.73
N ARG A 153 7.50 6.60 14.53
CA ARG A 153 7.77 5.17 14.32
C ARG A 153 7.28 4.71 12.95
N LYS A 154 6.09 5.14 12.53
CA LYS A 154 5.54 4.79 11.21
C LYS A 154 6.40 5.32 10.08
N ARG A 155 6.85 6.58 10.16
CA ARG A 155 7.79 7.17 9.20
C ARG A 155 9.12 6.41 9.14
N ALA A 156 9.68 6.01 10.28
CA ALA A 156 10.89 5.21 10.33
C ALA A 156 10.69 3.82 9.69
N ALA A 157 9.53 3.18 9.92
CA ALA A 157 9.20 1.90 9.28
C ALA A 157 9.07 2.02 7.75
N ILE A 158 8.47 3.09 7.25
CA ILE A 158 8.40 3.39 5.82
C ILE A 158 9.80 3.67 5.25
N ALA A 159 10.59 4.52 5.90
CA ALA A 159 11.97 4.83 5.51
C ALA A 159 12.83 3.56 5.39
N ARG A 160 12.68 2.61 6.33
CA ARG A 160 13.36 1.30 6.28
C ARG A 160 13.01 0.50 5.03
N VAL A 161 11.75 0.50 4.61
CA VAL A 161 11.31 -0.21 3.40
C VAL A 161 11.84 0.48 2.16
N LEU A 162 11.81 1.82 2.12
CA LEU A 162 12.31 2.64 1.00
C LEU A 162 13.82 2.61 0.85
N ALA A 163 14.55 2.25 1.91
CA ALA A 163 16.01 2.21 1.90
C ALA A 163 16.59 1.30 0.80
N VAL A 164 15.84 0.28 0.41
CA VAL A 164 16.23 -0.68 -0.64
C VAL A 164 15.66 -0.36 -2.02
N SER A 165 15.01 0.81 -2.18
CA SER A 165 14.43 1.28 -3.44
C SER A 165 13.56 0.20 -4.12
N PRO A 166 12.47 -0.25 -3.49
CA PRO A 166 11.63 -1.31 -4.04
C PRO A 166 10.95 -0.83 -5.34
N ALA A 167 10.75 -1.73 -6.30
CA ALA A 167 9.98 -1.46 -7.52
C ALA A 167 8.47 -1.35 -7.21
N VAL A 168 8.03 -2.10 -6.20
CA VAL A 168 6.64 -2.10 -5.73
C VAL A 168 6.62 -1.85 -4.22
N LEU A 169 5.78 -0.92 -3.78
CA LEU A 169 5.51 -0.64 -2.38
C LEU A 169 4.08 -1.09 -2.04
N MET A 170 3.98 -2.07 -1.17
CA MET A 170 2.71 -2.55 -0.63
C MET A 170 2.50 -2.04 0.78
N MET A 171 1.33 -1.49 1.08
CA MET A 171 1.05 -0.90 2.40
C MET A 171 -0.30 -1.38 2.94
N ASP A 172 -0.28 -1.96 4.13
CA ASP A 172 -1.48 -2.43 4.82
C ASP A 172 -1.89 -1.43 5.90
N GLU A 173 -2.96 -0.68 5.66
CA GLU A 173 -3.50 0.37 6.54
C GLU A 173 -2.41 1.30 7.13
N PRO A 174 -1.57 1.92 6.29
CA PRO A 174 -0.37 2.60 6.77
C PRO A 174 -0.65 3.82 7.65
N PHE A 175 -1.85 4.39 7.58
CA PHE A 175 -2.20 5.64 8.25
C PHE A 175 -3.17 5.45 9.43
N ALA A 176 -3.76 4.26 9.60
CA ALA A 176 -4.82 4.01 10.58
C ALA A 176 -4.49 4.41 12.04
N PRO A 177 -3.27 4.19 12.59
CA PRO A 177 -2.96 4.50 13.98
C PRO A 177 -2.57 5.97 14.22
N LEU A 178 -2.74 6.87 13.23
CA LEU A 178 -2.23 8.24 13.30
C LEU A 178 -3.34 9.26 13.58
N ASP A 179 -3.00 10.31 14.36
CA ASP A 179 -3.85 11.49 14.47
C ASP A 179 -3.99 12.22 13.11
N ALA A 180 -5.00 13.05 12.97
CA ALA A 180 -5.38 13.67 11.70
C ALA A 180 -4.25 14.49 11.05
N LEU A 181 -3.50 15.29 11.83
CA LEU A 181 -2.43 16.15 11.29
C LEU A 181 -1.21 15.33 10.88
N THR A 182 -0.82 14.36 11.70
CA THR A 182 0.30 13.45 11.40
C THR A 182 -0.02 12.59 10.17
N ARG A 183 -1.27 12.10 10.06
CA ARG A 183 -1.78 11.33 8.91
C ARG A 183 -1.66 12.14 7.63
N GLN A 184 -2.22 13.35 7.61
CA GLN A 184 -2.17 14.24 6.44
C GLN A 184 -0.73 14.49 5.98
N LYS A 185 0.16 14.85 6.90
CA LYS A 185 1.57 15.09 6.57
C LYS A 185 2.25 13.86 5.96
N LEU A 186 1.96 12.67 6.50
CA LEU A 186 2.52 11.43 5.97
C LEU A 186 1.93 11.08 4.58
N GLN A 187 0.67 11.36 4.33
CA GLN A 187 0.04 11.21 3.02
C GLN A 187 0.69 12.12 1.97
N ASP A 188 0.92 13.39 2.30
CA ASP A 188 1.64 14.33 1.44
C ASP A 188 3.09 13.88 1.18
N ASP A 189 3.78 13.33 2.19
CA ASP A 189 5.14 12.79 2.06
C ASP A 189 5.17 11.56 1.11
N ILE A 190 4.18 10.66 1.20
CA ILE A 190 4.05 9.49 0.32
C ILE A 190 3.72 9.92 -1.11
N LEU A 191 2.82 10.88 -1.33
CA LEU A 191 2.51 11.40 -2.66
C LEU A 191 3.75 11.99 -3.32
N ARG A 192 4.51 12.83 -2.60
CA ARG A 192 5.75 13.40 -3.10
C ARG A 192 6.76 12.31 -3.48
N LEU A 193 6.97 11.34 -2.59
CA LEU A 193 7.87 10.23 -2.85
C LEU A 193 7.44 9.45 -4.10
N TRP A 194 6.16 9.17 -4.26
CA TRP A 194 5.63 8.47 -5.42
C TRP A 194 5.87 9.27 -6.71
N GLU A 195 5.60 10.59 -6.70
CA GLU A 195 5.85 11.48 -7.84
C GLU A 195 7.35 11.56 -8.21
N GLU A 196 8.24 11.53 -7.21
CA GLU A 196 9.70 11.58 -7.43
C GLU A 196 10.28 10.26 -7.93
N THR A 197 9.72 9.12 -7.51
CA THR A 197 10.33 7.80 -7.77
C THR A 197 9.65 7.02 -8.89
N GLY A 198 8.37 7.30 -9.19
CA GLY A 198 7.56 6.48 -10.10
C GLY A 198 7.36 5.03 -9.61
N CYS A 199 7.52 4.78 -8.31
CA CYS A 199 7.34 3.46 -7.70
C CYS A 199 5.87 3.02 -7.85
N THR A 200 5.63 1.75 -8.18
CA THR A 200 4.27 1.20 -8.17
C THR A 200 3.80 1.04 -6.73
N ILE A 201 2.61 1.53 -6.40
CA ILE A 201 2.06 1.43 -5.04
C ILE A 201 0.70 0.74 -5.06
N LEU A 202 0.57 -0.30 -4.22
CA LEU A 202 -0.71 -0.88 -3.86
C LEU A 202 -0.90 -0.73 -2.35
N TYR A 203 -1.95 -0.03 -1.93
CA TYR A 203 -2.22 0.09 -0.51
C TYR A 203 -3.66 -0.24 -0.15
N VAL A 204 -3.81 -0.76 1.05
CA VAL A 204 -5.10 -1.11 1.65
C VAL A 204 -5.49 -0.04 2.63
N THR A 205 -6.74 0.42 2.54
CA THR A 205 -7.34 1.30 3.54
C THR A 205 -8.84 1.02 3.68
N HIS A 206 -9.43 1.44 4.79
CA HIS A 206 -10.87 1.51 4.99
C HIS A 206 -11.41 2.95 4.90
N ASP A 207 -10.51 3.93 4.68
CA ASP A 207 -10.85 5.35 4.57
C ASP A 207 -10.95 5.75 3.09
N LEU A 208 -12.17 6.06 2.61
CA LEU A 208 -12.41 6.47 1.23
C LEU A 208 -11.77 7.80 0.88
N THR A 209 -11.75 8.73 1.84
CA THR A 209 -11.10 10.03 1.65
C THR A 209 -9.61 9.84 1.35
N GLU A 210 -8.93 8.92 2.08
CA GLU A 210 -7.55 8.55 1.79
C GLU A 210 -7.41 7.94 0.40
N ALA A 211 -8.25 6.94 0.09
CA ALA A 211 -8.20 6.22 -1.18
C ALA A 211 -8.31 7.16 -2.38
N ILE A 212 -9.32 8.04 -2.39
CA ILE A 212 -9.58 8.98 -3.49
C ILE A 212 -8.51 10.08 -3.56
N THR A 213 -8.00 10.54 -2.42
CA THR A 213 -6.96 11.58 -2.41
C THR A 213 -5.64 11.09 -3.02
N LEU A 214 -5.24 9.87 -2.69
CA LEU A 214 -3.91 9.36 -3.02
C LEU A 214 -3.86 8.63 -4.37
N ALA A 215 -4.85 7.75 -4.63
CA ALA A 215 -4.78 6.78 -5.70
C ALA A 215 -5.06 7.36 -7.10
N ASP A 216 -4.53 6.69 -8.14
CA ASP A 216 -4.96 6.87 -9.52
C ASP A 216 -6.21 6.04 -9.82
N ARG A 217 -6.37 4.93 -9.07
CA ARG A 217 -7.52 4.04 -9.16
C ARG A 217 -7.86 3.46 -7.80
N VAL A 218 -9.15 3.44 -7.48
CA VAL A 218 -9.70 2.80 -6.29
C VAL A 218 -10.38 1.49 -6.72
N VAL A 219 -10.02 0.39 -6.07
CA VAL A 219 -10.60 -0.94 -6.30
C VAL A 219 -11.45 -1.33 -5.11
N LEU A 220 -12.74 -1.53 -5.32
CA LEU A 220 -13.69 -1.94 -4.29
C LEU A 220 -13.79 -3.47 -4.24
N MET A 221 -13.57 -4.03 -3.07
CA MET A 221 -13.79 -5.45 -2.78
C MET A 221 -15.17 -5.71 -2.18
N SER A 222 -15.75 -6.87 -2.53
CA SER A 222 -16.98 -7.40 -1.92
C SER A 222 -16.78 -7.72 -0.43
N ALA A 223 -17.91 -7.91 0.28
CA ALA A 223 -17.91 -8.68 1.52
C ALA A 223 -17.35 -10.10 1.29
N ARG A 224 -17.01 -10.81 2.39
CA ARG A 224 -16.41 -12.16 2.30
C ARG A 224 -17.32 -13.16 1.59
N PRO A 225 -16.77 -13.99 0.66
CA PRO A 225 -15.39 -14.02 0.15
C PRO A 225 -15.07 -12.81 -0.71
N GLY A 226 -13.84 -12.28 -0.55
CA GLY A 226 -13.39 -11.08 -1.25
C GLY A 226 -13.23 -11.31 -2.75
N ARG A 227 -13.83 -10.42 -3.54
CA ARG A 227 -13.73 -10.33 -4.99
C ARG A 227 -13.63 -8.86 -5.38
N VAL A 228 -13.09 -8.54 -6.53
CA VAL A 228 -13.23 -7.19 -7.09
C VAL A 228 -14.66 -6.96 -7.54
N VAL A 229 -15.30 -5.94 -6.98
CA VAL A 229 -16.67 -5.54 -7.35
C VAL A 229 -16.65 -4.50 -8.45
N ARG A 230 -15.79 -3.49 -8.27
CA ARG A 230 -15.69 -2.36 -9.19
C ARG A 230 -14.38 -1.62 -9.03
N GLU A 231 -13.94 -1.01 -10.10
CA GLU A 231 -12.77 -0.13 -10.15
C GLU A 231 -13.21 1.29 -10.54
N TYR A 232 -12.60 2.28 -9.91
CA TYR A 232 -12.91 3.69 -10.11
C TYR A 232 -11.63 4.41 -10.48
N PRO A 233 -11.49 4.90 -11.72
CA PRO A 233 -10.41 5.80 -12.07
C PRO A 233 -10.60 7.13 -11.32
N ILE A 234 -9.51 7.67 -10.80
CA ILE A 234 -9.51 8.91 -10.03
C ILE A 234 -8.80 9.98 -10.86
N ASP A 235 -9.58 10.73 -11.62
CA ASP A 235 -9.14 11.76 -12.55
C ASP A 235 -8.94 13.15 -11.91
N LEU A 236 -8.58 13.16 -10.61
CA LEU A 236 -8.19 14.37 -9.93
C LEU A 236 -6.81 14.87 -10.42
N PRO A 237 -6.61 16.18 -10.59
CA PRO A 237 -5.36 16.71 -11.11
C PRO A 237 -4.17 16.43 -10.19
N ARG A 238 -2.98 16.30 -10.78
CA ARG A 238 -1.69 16.18 -10.07
C ARG A 238 -0.81 17.42 -10.33
N PRO A 239 0.12 17.81 -9.44
CA PRO A 239 0.38 17.20 -8.12
C PRO A 239 -0.78 17.42 -7.14
N ARG A 240 -1.04 16.42 -6.30
CA ARG A 240 -2.11 16.49 -5.30
C ARG A 240 -1.56 16.85 -3.94
N ARG A 241 -2.32 17.68 -3.21
CA ARG A 241 -2.19 17.88 -1.78
C ARG A 241 -3.52 17.53 -1.12
N VAL A 242 -3.47 16.82 -0.02
CA VAL A 242 -4.67 16.29 0.67
C VAL A 242 -5.72 17.39 0.89
N MET A 243 -5.31 18.58 1.33
CA MET A 243 -6.26 19.66 1.62
C MET A 243 -6.80 20.36 0.36
N ASP A 244 -6.07 20.35 -0.74
CA ASP A 244 -6.47 21.09 -1.95
C ASP A 244 -7.56 20.32 -2.73
N VAL A 245 -7.51 18.98 -2.70
CA VAL A 245 -8.44 18.13 -3.47
C VAL A 245 -9.71 17.79 -2.70
N LYS A 246 -9.64 17.63 -1.37
CA LYS A 246 -10.72 17.16 -0.50
C LYS A 246 -12.01 17.97 -0.59
N PHE A 247 -11.93 19.26 -0.90
CA PHE A 247 -13.09 20.16 -0.98
C PHE A 247 -13.53 20.46 -2.40
N SER A 248 -12.94 19.82 -3.41
CA SER A 248 -13.37 20.01 -4.79
C SER A 248 -14.72 19.32 -5.03
N PRO A 249 -15.63 19.90 -5.85
CA PRO A 249 -16.91 19.25 -6.18
C PRO A 249 -16.73 17.86 -6.77
N HIS A 250 -15.72 17.68 -7.61
CA HIS A 250 -15.43 16.39 -8.23
C HIS A 250 -14.96 15.33 -7.25
N PHE A 251 -14.18 15.71 -6.23
CA PHE A 251 -13.82 14.80 -5.13
C PHE A 251 -15.06 14.28 -4.40
N VAL A 252 -16.00 15.19 -4.06
CA VAL A 252 -17.24 14.84 -3.34
C VAL A 252 -18.09 13.87 -4.19
N GLU A 253 -18.20 14.10 -5.49
CA GLU A 253 -18.94 13.21 -6.41
C GLU A 253 -18.32 11.81 -6.49
N LEU A 254 -16.99 11.72 -6.57
CA LEU A 254 -16.26 10.44 -6.52
C LEU A 254 -16.50 9.72 -5.19
N GLU A 255 -16.35 10.44 -4.06
CA GLU A 255 -16.52 9.86 -2.73
C GLU A 255 -17.96 9.33 -2.54
N GLU A 256 -18.98 10.08 -2.93
CA GLU A 256 -20.37 9.62 -2.89
C GLU A 256 -20.61 8.38 -3.76
N THR A 257 -19.96 8.33 -4.93
CA THR A 257 -20.12 7.20 -5.87
C THR A 257 -19.53 5.93 -5.29
N VAL A 258 -18.30 6.00 -4.78
CA VAL A 258 -17.63 4.85 -4.16
C VAL A 258 -18.34 4.44 -2.87
N TRP A 259 -18.79 5.41 -2.06
CA TRP A 259 -19.50 5.16 -0.81
C TRP A 259 -20.80 4.38 -1.02
N ARG A 260 -21.63 4.75 -2.02
CA ARG A 260 -22.89 4.03 -2.32
C ARG A 260 -22.66 2.55 -2.61
N ASP A 261 -21.60 2.23 -3.35
CA ASP A 261 -21.30 0.83 -3.69
C ASP A 261 -20.69 0.11 -2.48
N LEU A 262 -19.83 0.77 -1.68
CA LEU A 262 -19.30 0.22 -0.42
C LEU A 262 -20.41 -0.05 0.59
N GLU A 263 -21.40 0.85 0.73
CA GLU A 263 -22.54 0.66 1.63
C GLU A 263 -23.36 -0.60 1.26
N ARG A 264 -23.53 -0.88 -0.03
CA ARG A 264 -24.20 -2.11 -0.49
C ARG A 264 -23.43 -3.37 -0.07
N GLU A 265 -22.11 -3.32 -0.18
CA GLU A 265 -21.27 -4.46 0.24
C GLU A 265 -21.22 -4.61 1.78
N LEU A 266 -21.29 -3.52 2.55
CA LEU A 266 -21.41 -3.58 4.01
C LEU A 266 -22.72 -4.28 4.42
N ARG A 267 -23.86 -3.91 3.83
CA ARG A 267 -25.18 -4.53 4.10
C ARG A 267 -25.17 -6.03 3.74
N ARG A 268 -24.59 -6.40 2.59
CA ARG A 268 -24.45 -7.82 2.20
C ARG A 268 -23.61 -8.63 3.19
N GLY A 269 -22.57 -8.01 3.75
CA GLY A 269 -21.74 -8.62 4.77
C GLY A 269 -22.49 -8.88 6.09
N GLU A 270 -23.42 -7.99 6.46
CA GLU A 270 -24.28 -8.15 7.65
C GLU A 270 -25.37 -9.21 7.47
N GLU A 271 -25.94 -9.34 6.26
CA GLU A 271 -26.98 -10.33 5.93
C GLU A 271 -26.42 -11.75 5.75
N GLY A 272 -25.11 -11.88 5.48
CA GLY A 272 -24.44 -13.17 5.26
C GLY A 272 -23.81 -13.80 6.52
N LEU A 273 -23.96 -13.15 7.68
CA LEU A 273 -23.56 -13.64 9.00
C LEU A 273 -24.74 -14.30 9.71
#